data_18db64eaa5465223d3583aec28804690
#
_entry.id   18db64eaa5465223d3583aec28804690
#
_cell.length_a   1.000
_cell.length_b   1.000
_cell.length_c   1.000
_cell.angle_alpha   90.00
_cell.angle_beta   90.00
_cell.angle_gamma   90.00
#
_symmetry.space_group_name_H-M   'P 1'
#
loop_
_entity.id
_entity.type
_entity.pdbx_description
1 polymer ?
#
loop_
_entity_poly.entity_id
_entity_poly.type
_entity_poly.pdbx_seq_one_letter_code
_entity_poly.pdbx_strand_id
1 'polypeptide(L)'
;MRNGKNFNLFLMDGEVTGRIKCTLGNWIGIAYKIPRIDLEKSKEIQYLNNSGVYFLLSRNKNDELQVYIGQADVRNDGTGVLSRIIEHSIKNKEKDEEYFSEAVILTTQNNSFGKTEISYLENRFTSLAKETARYYIINKNTPNRSNVTEEKELELEDFIDYSKMILGLLGYKIFVPLIKRESDNKDQEELMLYIFNKKQVIAQCKRTREGFVVLKGSKISMKNNKSLSDTTKAMQKKCVENEDIVNGILKIDILRNSPSAAAEFVLSSSVNGKDVWKTKEGLSLNDLEEKEFAPLIKKELNNKEQDELILYISSKRKGADKPTKGQCKRTNEGFVVLAGSMIEENYTESTPNSVRLLKEKYIENNEIIDGILQEDKLFSSPSYAASFVLGRSINGKELWKTKEGLSLNDLETKEME
;
A
#
# COMPACT_ATOMS: atom_id res chain seq x y z
N MET A 1 11.91 -24.23 10.85
CA MET A 1 10.62 -24.97 10.80
C MET A 1 9.61 -24.15 10.06
N ARG A 2 8.82 -24.73 9.15
CA ARG A 2 7.76 -24.02 8.43
C ARG A 2 6.59 -23.75 9.40
N ASN A 3 6.30 -22.49 9.72
CA ASN A 3 5.17 -22.09 10.57
C ASN A 3 3.86 -21.91 9.75
N GLY A 4 3.63 -22.79 8.76
CA GLY A 4 2.40 -22.75 7.98
C GLY A 4 1.17 -23.06 8.83
N LYS A 5 0.07 -22.32 8.61
CA LYS A 5 -1.24 -22.56 9.24
C LYS A 5 -2.25 -22.90 8.16
N ASN A 6 -3.11 -23.88 8.41
CA ASN A 6 -4.17 -24.26 7.49
C ASN A 6 -5.50 -23.77 8.06
N PHE A 7 -6.20 -22.92 7.30
CA PHE A 7 -7.52 -22.39 7.63
C PHE A 7 -8.56 -22.96 6.65
N ASN A 8 -9.69 -23.38 7.17
CA ASN A 8 -10.83 -23.81 6.38
C ASN A 8 -11.84 -22.65 6.29
N LEU A 9 -12.07 -22.14 5.07
CA LEU A 9 -13.10 -21.16 4.77
C LEU A 9 -14.22 -21.84 4.00
N PHE A 10 -15.39 -21.89 4.59
CA PHE A 10 -16.58 -22.46 4.00
C PHE A 10 -17.55 -21.36 3.55
N LEU A 11 -17.73 -21.24 2.25
CA LEU A 11 -18.70 -20.30 1.63
C LEU A 11 -20.11 -20.87 1.78
N MET A 12 -20.85 -20.42 2.78
CA MET A 12 -22.14 -21.00 3.15
C MET A 12 -23.21 -20.79 2.07
N ASP A 13 -23.09 -19.72 1.30
CA ASP A 13 -24.00 -19.38 0.21
C ASP A 13 -23.39 -19.64 -1.18
N GLY A 14 -22.19 -20.25 -1.25
CA GLY A 14 -21.47 -20.51 -2.51
C GLY A 14 -20.79 -19.28 -3.10
N GLU A 15 -20.88 -18.12 -2.46
CA GLU A 15 -20.37 -16.83 -2.95
C GLU A 15 -19.40 -16.19 -1.95
N VAL A 16 -18.37 -15.51 -2.44
CA VAL A 16 -17.37 -14.82 -1.61
C VAL A 16 -17.92 -13.60 -0.89
N THR A 17 -19.00 -13.02 -1.41
CA THR A 17 -19.71 -11.87 -0.82
C THR A 17 -20.76 -12.28 0.22
N GLY A 18 -21.14 -13.56 0.25
CA GLY A 18 -22.10 -14.12 1.18
C GLY A 18 -21.51 -14.44 2.55
N ARG A 19 -22.23 -15.32 3.28
CA ARG A 19 -21.81 -15.78 4.61
C ARG A 19 -20.62 -16.74 4.49
N ILE A 20 -19.62 -16.53 5.35
CA ILE A 20 -18.42 -17.37 5.40
C ILE A 20 -18.21 -17.89 6.81
N LYS A 21 -18.05 -19.21 6.95
CA LYS A 21 -17.62 -19.85 8.19
C LYS A 21 -16.12 -20.14 8.12
N CYS A 22 -15.38 -19.78 9.16
CA CYS A 22 -13.94 -20.00 9.27
C CYS A 22 -13.62 -20.90 10.45
N THR A 23 -12.81 -21.95 10.23
CA THR A 23 -12.34 -22.89 11.26
C THR A 23 -10.88 -23.22 11.08
N LEU A 24 -10.26 -23.74 12.14
CA LEU A 24 -8.87 -24.21 12.15
C LEU A 24 -8.81 -25.53 12.92
N GLY A 25 -7.98 -26.49 12.47
CA GLY A 25 -7.98 -27.87 12.97
C GLY A 25 -7.74 -28.02 14.47
N ASN A 26 -6.81 -27.26 15.06
CA ASN A 26 -6.45 -27.32 16.47
C ASN A 26 -6.95 -26.12 17.26
N TRP A 27 -8.11 -25.61 16.91
CA TRP A 27 -8.70 -24.44 17.55
C TRP A 27 -10.18 -24.65 17.82
N ILE A 28 -10.60 -24.37 19.06
CA ILE A 28 -12.00 -24.49 19.47
C ILE A 28 -12.88 -23.35 18.95
N GLY A 29 -12.26 -22.29 18.44
CA GLY A 29 -12.96 -21.13 17.92
C GLY A 29 -13.63 -21.40 16.58
N ILE A 30 -14.70 -20.65 16.36
CA ILE A 30 -15.36 -20.51 15.05
C ILE A 30 -15.51 -19.02 14.76
N ALA A 31 -15.23 -18.64 13.53
CA ALA A 31 -15.56 -17.31 13.05
C ALA A 31 -16.63 -17.36 11.96
N TYR A 32 -17.54 -16.41 11.99
CA TYR A 32 -18.52 -16.19 10.93
C TYR A 32 -18.39 -14.76 10.41
N LYS A 33 -18.22 -14.60 9.10
CA LYS A 33 -18.47 -13.35 8.41
C LYS A 33 -19.91 -13.38 7.91
N ILE A 34 -20.72 -12.38 8.27
CA ILE A 34 -22.13 -12.31 7.91
C ILE A 34 -22.43 -10.90 7.38
N PRO A 35 -22.84 -10.77 6.10
CA PRO A 35 -23.39 -9.51 5.59
C PRO A 35 -24.62 -9.10 6.40
N ARG A 36 -24.80 -7.81 6.63
CA ARG A 36 -25.95 -7.30 7.41
C ARG A 36 -27.29 -7.77 6.88
N ILE A 37 -27.43 -7.90 5.56
CA ILE A 37 -28.67 -8.36 4.92
C ILE A 37 -29.01 -9.82 5.24
N ASP A 38 -28.00 -10.64 5.60
CA ASP A 38 -28.13 -12.07 5.88
C ASP A 38 -28.23 -12.39 7.39
N LEU A 39 -28.33 -11.39 8.27
CA LEU A 39 -28.43 -11.61 9.72
C LEU A 39 -29.68 -12.45 10.07
N GLU A 40 -30.83 -12.14 9.50
CA GLU A 40 -32.07 -12.88 9.74
C GLU A 40 -31.98 -14.34 9.26
N LYS A 41 -31.42 -14.57 8.08
CA LYS A 41 -31.15 -15.90 7.52
C LYS A 41 -30.18 -16.72 8.37
N SER A 42 -29.34 -16.06 9.17
CA SER A 42 -28.34 -16.70 10.00
C SER A 42 -28.86 -17.18 11.35
N LYS A 43 -30.13 -16.95 11.70
CA LYS A 43 -30.74 -17.41 12.97
C LYS A 43 -30.75 -18.91 13.17
N GLU A 44 -30.71 -19.67 12.08
CA GLU A 44 -30.64 -21.14 12.10
C GLU A 44 -29.27 -21.70 12.46
N ILE A 45 -28.24 -20.86 12.50
CA ILE A 45 -26.87 -21.28 12.83
C ILE A 45 -26.73 -21.43 14.34
N GLN A 46 -26.72 -22.66 14.82
CA GLN A 46 -26.73 -23.01 16.24
C GLN A 46 -25.61 -22.33 17.05
N TYR A 47 -24.38 -22.27 16.52
CA TYR A 47 -23.24 -21.66 17.21
C TYR A 47 -23.36 -20.15 17.42
N LEU A 48 -24.26 -19.45 16.72
CA LEU A 48 -24.51 -18.03 16.91
C LEU A 48 -25.42 -17.72 18.10
N ASN A 49 -25.95 -18.77 18.77
CA ASN A 49 -26.63 -18.69 20.05
C ASN A 49 -25.65 -18.79 21.24
N ASN A 50 -24.36 -19.03 20.97
CA ASN A 50 -23.33 -19.07 22.01
C ASN A 50 -22.90 -17.64 22.40
N SER A 51 -22.16 -17.56 23.53
CA SER A 51 -21.42 -16.35 23.91
C SER A 51 -20.33 -16.06 22.91
N GLY A 52 -20.05 -14.78 22.66
CA GLY A 52 -19.01 -14.41 21.72
C GLY A 52 -18.68 -12.92 21.67
N VAL A 53 -17.66 -12.61 20.88
CA VAL A 53 -17.24 -11.26 20.54
C VAL A 53 -17.51 -11.00 19.06
N TYR A 54 -17.89 -9.78 18.72
CA TYR A 54 -18.22 -9.43 17.35
C TYR A 54 -17.61 -8.10 16.93
N PHE A 55 -17.39 -7.98 15.63
CA PHE A 55 -16.84 -6.81 14.95
C PHE A 55 -17.89 -6.34 13.93
N LEU A 56 -18.44 -5.15 14.12
CA LEU A 56 -19.32 -4.52 13.14
C LEU A 56 -18.50 -3.59 12.27
N LEU A 57 -18.45 -3.87 10.98
CA LEU A 57 -17.57 -3.23 10.03
C LEU A 57 -18.35 -2.27 9.13
N SER A 58 -17.84 -1.07 8.98
CA SER A 58 -18.48 -0.01 8.21
C SER A 58 -17.44 0.90 7.53
N ARG A 59 -17.96 1.81 6.72
CA ARG A 59 -17.23 2.97 6.23
C ARG A 59 -18.02 4.22 6.59
N ASN A 60 -17.32 5.27 6.98
CA ASN A 60 -17.96 6.56 7.22
C ASN A 60 -18.23 7.30 5.90
N LYS A 61 -18.84 8.49 5.98
CA LYS A 61 -19.14 9.36 4.83
C LYS A 61 -17.92 9.75 3.99
N ASN A 62 -16.71 9.62 4.56
CA ASN A 62 -15.44 9.90 3.90
C ASN A 62 -14.75 8.63 3.38
N ASP A 63 -15.49 7.51 3.29
CA ASP A 63 -14.98 6.17 2.88
C ASP A 63 -13.89 5.59 3.80
N GLU A 64 -13.79 6.07 5.05
CA GLU A 64 -12.82 5.55 6.01
C GLU A 64 -13.36 4.32 6.73
N LEU A 65 -12.47 3.35 6.90
CA LEU A 65 -12.80 2.10 7.57
C LEU A 65 -13.08 2.31 9.06
N GLN A 66 -14.21 1.80 9.51
CA GLN A 66 -14.65 1.86 10.89
C GLN A 66 -14.95 0.48 11.44
N VAL A 67 -14.78 0.31 12.74
CA VAL A 67 -15.16 -0.92 13.44
C VAL A 67 -15.73 -0.60 14.82
N TYR A 68 -16.83 -1.27 15.15
CA TYR A 68 -17.33 -1.40 16.51
C TYR A 68 -17.04 -2.81 17.01
N ILE A 69 -16.44 -2.94 18.18
CA ILE A 69 -16.12 -4.21 18.83
C ILE A 69 -17.05 -4.38 20.01
N GLY A 70 -17.74 -5.52 20.11
CA GLY A 70 -18.69 -5.78 21.17
C GLY A 70 -18.72 -7.23 21.59
N GLN A 71 -19.39 -7.50 22.70
CA GLN A 71 -19.58 -8.82 23.23
C GLN A 71 -21.08 -9.12 23.49
N ALA A 72 -21.40 -10.38 23.52
CA ALA A 72 -22.70 -10.84 24.01
C ALA A 72 -22.58 -12.20 24.72
N ASP A 73 -23.25 -12.31 25.83
CA ASP A 73 -23.41 -13.57 26.57
C ASP A 73 -24.72 -14.25 26.18
N VAL A 74 -24.81 -15.55 26.42
CA VAL A 74 -26.06 -16.31 26.26
C VAL A 74 -27.10 -15.77 27.25
N ARG A 75 -28.30 -15.53 26.78
CA ARG A 75 -29.42 -15.04 27.57
C ARG A 75 -30.25 -16.21 28.12
N ASN A 76 -31.13 -15.90 29.08
CA ASN A 76 -32.05 -16.89 29.68
C ASN A 76 -32.99 -17.55 28.66
N ASP A 77 -33.29 -16.89 27.55
CA ASP A 77 -34.07 -17.41 26.45
C ASP A 77 -33.29 -18.27 25.44
N GLY A 78 -32.00 -18.53 25.73
CA GLY A 78 -31.11 -19.29 24.87
C GLY A 78 -30.56 -18.54 23.67
N THR A 79 -30.85 -17.25 23.53
CA THR A 79 -30.27 -16.42 22.46
C THR A 79 -28.88 -15.91 22.84
N GLY A 80 -27.99 -15.74 21.86
CA GLY A 80 -26.60 -15.35 22.08
C GLY A 80 -26.16 -14.16 21.24
N VAL A 81 -24.95 -14.26 20.71
CA VAL A 81 -24.26 -13.14 20.05
C VAL A 81 -25.00 -12.59 18.84
N LEU A 82 -25.68 -13.43 18.04
CA LEU A 82 -26.41 -12.96 16.86
C LEU A 82 -27.57 -12.06 17.24
N SER A 83 -28.35 -12.41 18.27
CA SER A 83 -29.49 -11.60 18.72
C SER A 83 -29.04 -10.21 19.13
N ARG A 84 -27.89 -10.08 19.78
CA ARG A 84 -27.30 -8.80 20.15
C ARG A 84 -26.96 -7.94 18.91
N ILE A 85 -26.41 -8.56 17.87
CA ILE A 85 -26.10 -7.87 16.62
C ILE A 85 -27.36 -7.39 15.89
N ILE A 86 -28.39 -8.22 15.85
CA ILE A 86 -29.70 -7.87 15.28
C ILE A 86 -30.30 -6.67 16.03
N GLU A 87 -30.24 -6.64 17.38
CA GLU A 87 -30.66 -5.47 18.16
C GLU A 87 -29.89 -4.20 17.79
N HIS A 88 -28.57 -4.28 17.62
CA HIS A 88 -27.78 -3.17 17.10
C HIS A 88 -28.27 -2.70 15.74
N SER A 89 -28.58 -3.64 14.84
CA SER A 89 -29.06 -3.32 13.49
C SER A 89 -30.41 -2.59 13.49
N ILE A 90 -31.25 -2.85 14.49
CA ILE A 90 -32.58 -2.23 14.62
C ILE A 90 -32.48 -0.86 15.30
N LYS A 91 -31.76 -0.75 16.41
CA LYS A 91 -31.65 0.48 17.22
C LYS A 91 -30.93 1.62 16.49
N ASN A 92 -30.03 1.29 15.55
CA ASN A 92 -29.22 2.27 14.85
C ASN A 92 -29.74 2.64 13.46
N LYS A 93 -30.99 2.27 13.12
CA LYS A 93 -31.63 2.67 11.85
C LYS A 93 -31.71 4.18 11.64
N GLU A 94 -31.72 4.97 12.72
CA GLU A 94 -31.85 6.42 12.68
C GLU A 94 -30.50 7.17 12.66
N LYS A 95 -29.38 6.47 12.90
CA LYS A 95 -28.03 7.07 12.94
C LYS A 95 -27.15 6.46 11.87
N ASP A 96 -27.03 7.13 10.74
CA ASP A 96 -26.15 6.71 9.63
C ASP A 96 -24.69 6.45 10.05
N GLU A 97 -24.23 7.09 11.13
CA GLU A 97 -22.86 6.96 11.64
C GLU A 97 -22.56 5.59 12.29
N GLU A 98 -23.60 4.87 12.72
CA GLU A 98 -23.48 3.54 13.34
C GLU A 98 -23.92 2.40 12.39
N TYR A 99 -24.10 2.71 11.10
CA TYR A 99 -24.46 1.70 10.09
C TYR A 99 -23.26 0.82 9.80
N PHE A 100 -23.44 -0.51 9.90
CA PHE A 100 -22.44 -1.48 9.48
C PHE A 100 -22.93 -2.28 8.26
N SER A 101 -22.00 -2.69 7.41
CA SER A 101 -22.28 -3.52 6.22
C SER A 101 -22.11 -5.01 6.50
N GLU A 102 -21.18 -5.37 7.36
CA GLU A 102 -20.78 -6.75 7.65
C GLU A 102 -20.47 -6.92 9.14
N ALA A 103 -20.77 -8.10 9.67
CA ALA A 103 -20.37 -8.52 11.00
C ALA A 103 -19.40 -9.69 10.91
N VAL A 104 -18.29 -9.64 11.69
CA VAL A 104 -17.47 -10.83 11.96
C VAL A 104 -17.71 -11.23 13.41
N ILE A 105 -18.10 -12.48 13.61
CA ILE A 105 -18.49 -13.05 14.91
C ILE A 105 -17.49 -14.13 15.28
N LEU A 106 -16.95 -14.04 16.48
CA LEU A 106 -16.04 -15.02 17.06
C LEU A 106 -16.71 -15.70 18.24
N THR A 107 -16.84 -17.01 18.20
CA THR A 107 -17.41 -17.84 19.24
C THR A 107 -16.65 -19.16 19.37
N THR A 108 -17.08 -20.08 20.22
CA THR A 108 -16.48 -21.40 20.38
C THR A 108 -17.47 -22.51 20.05
N GLN A 109 -16.93 -23.67 19.59
CA GLN A 109 -17.72 -24.85 19.24
C GLN A 109 -18.45 -25.45 20.44
N ASN A 110 -17.85 -25.36 21.60
CA ASN A 110 -18.31 -25.97 22.85
C ASN A 110 -18.96 -24.97 23.81
N ASN A 111 -19.23 -23.73 23.38
CA ASN A 111 -19.75 -22.64 24.19
C ASN A 111 -18.98 -22.45 25.53
N SER A 112 -17.66 -22.52 25.47
CA SER A 112 -16.79 -22.42 26.65
C SER A 112 -16.56 -21.00 27.16
N PHE A 113 -17.06 -19.99 26.47
CA PHE A 113 -16.94 -18.60 26.90
C PHE A 113 -18.09 -18.20 27.83
N GLY A 114 -17.75 -17.77 29.04
CA GLY A 114 -18.63 -17.07 29.96
C GLY A 114 -18.43 -15.55 29.86
N LYS A 115 -19.14 -14.84 30.71
CA LYS A 115 -19.14 -13.36 30.76
C LYS A 115 -17.73 -12.79 30.97
N THR A 116 -16.89 -13.45 31.75
CA THR A 116 -15.55 -13.00 32.09
C THR A 116 -14.63 -13.08 30.87
N GLU A 117 -14.65 -14.21 30.15
CA GLU A 117 -13.84 -14.44 28.96
C GLU A 117 -14.21 -13.47 27.83
N ILE A 118 -15.49 -13.30 27.53
CA ILE A 118 -15.91 -12.38 26.45
C ILE A 118 -15.59 -10.92 26.80
N SER A 119 -15.66 -10.54 28.09
CA SER A 119 -15.29 -9.19 28.53
C SER A 119 -13.77 -8.95 28.43
N TYR A 120 -12.96 -9.97 28.76
CA TYR A 120 -11.52 -9.93 28.53
C TYR A 120 -11.19 -9.75 27.03
N LEU A 121 -11.81 -10.58 26.19
CA LEU A 121 -11.60 -10.54 24.72
C LEU A 121 -12.00 -9.18 24.11
N GLU A 122 -13.17 -8.63 24.50
CA GLU A 122 -13.61 -7.32 24.02
C GLU A 122 -12.62 -6.22 24.37
N ASN A 123 -12.13 -6.18 25.63
CA ASN A 123 -11.11 -5.25 26.08
C ASN A 123 -9.82 -5.38 25.27
N ARG A 124 -9.29 -6.61 25.12
CA ARG A 124 -8.04 -6.87 24.43
C ARG A 124 -8.13 -6.53 22.95
N PHE A 125 -9.19 -6.95 22.24
CA PHE A 125 -9.39 -6.60 20.84
C PHE A 125 -9.53 -5.09 20.66
N THR A 126 -10.26 -4.40 21.54
CA THR A 126 -10.41 -2.94 21.47
C THR A 126 -9.07 -2.24 21.67
N SER A 127 -8.26 -2.69 22.63
CA SER A 127 -6.93 -2.12 22.90
C SER A 127 -5.99 -2.34 21.72
N LEU A 128 -5.91 -3.58 21.20
CA LEU A 128 -5.08 -3.92 20.04
C LEU A 128 -5.49 -3.15 18.77
N ALA A 129 -6.78 -2.96 18.54
CA ALA A 129 -7.28 -2.19 17.41
C ALA A 129 -6.89 -0.69 17.51
N LYS A 130 -6.93 -0.13 18.72
CA LYS A 130 -6.44 1.24 18.98
C LYS A 130 -4.93 1.38 18.77
N GLU A 131 -4.14 0.39 19.17
CA GLU A 131 -2.69 0.39 18.99
C GLU A 131 -2.28 0.38 17.50
N THR A 132 -3.02 -0.34 16.65
CA THR A 132 -2.73 -0.40 15.21
C THR A 132 -3.16 0.83 14.44
N ALA A 133 -4.16 1.57 14.95
CA ALA A 133 -4.70 2.80 14.36
C ALA A 133 -5.11 2.70 12.87
N ARG A 134 -5.48 1.49 12.40
CA ARG A 134 -5.88 1.26 10.99
C ARG A 134 -7.34 1.52 10.70
N TYR A 135 -8.18 1.33 11.72
CA TYR A 135 -9.61 1.53 11.67
C TYR A 135 -10.01 2.57 12.70
N TYR A 136 -10.97 3.40 12.37
CA TYR A 136 -11.60 4.24 13.37
C TYR A 136 -12.45 3.37 14.30
N ILE A 137 -12.14 3.40 15.61
CA ILE A 137 -12.86 2.60 16.61
C ILE A 137 -14.06 3.39 17.11
N ILE A 138 -15.26 2.87 16.82
CA ILE A 138 -16.53 3.53 17.18
C ILE A 138 -16.82 3.45 18.70
N ASN A 139 -16.20 2.49 19.39
CA ASN A 139 -16.35 2.34 20.84
C ASN A 139 -15.96 3.63 21.59
N LYS A 140 -16.91 4.26 22.26
CA LYS A 140 -16.68 5.51 23.03
C LYS A 140 -15.64 5.31 24.14
N ASN A 141 -15.72 4.17 24.83
CA ASN A 141 -14.81 3.81 25.92
C ASN A 141 -14.14 2.47 25.63
N THR A 142 -12.93 2.24 26.16
CA THR A 142 -12.34 0.91 26.22
C THR A 142 -13.05 0.17 27.36
N PRO A 143 -13.65 -1.01 27.12
CA PRO A 143 -14.27 -1.79 28.19
C PRO A 143 -13.28 -2.10 29.30
N ASN A 144 -13.77 -2.27 30.55
CA ASN A 144 -12.92 -2.68 31.65
C ASN A 144 -12.41 -4.13 31.40
N ARG A 145 -11.13 -4.37 31.67
CA ARG A 145 -10.56 -5.71 31.60
C ARG A 145 -11.08 -6.55 32.76
N SER A 146 -11.64 -7.70 32.46
CA SER A 146 -11.99 -8.69 33.48
C SER A 146 -10.76 -9.42 33.99
N ASN A 147 -10.77 -9.80 35.27
CA ASN A 147 -9.72 -10.63 35.85
C ASN A 147 -9.99 -12.10 35.50
N VAL A 148 -9.02 -12.74 34.88
CA VAL A 148 -8.98 -14.16 34.55
C VAL A 148 -7.74 -14.78 35.22
N THR A 149 -7.71 -16.11 35.40
CA THR A 149 -6.50 -16.78 35.86
C THR A 149 -5.39 -16.71 34.81
N GLU A 150 -4.14 -16.93 35.21
CA GLU A 150 -2.99 -16.91 34.33
C GLU A 150 -3.14 -17.92 33.17
N GLU A 151 -3.59 -19.13 33.46
CA GLU A 151 -3.81 -20.17 32.45
C GLU A 151 -4.89 -19.74 31.44
N LYS A 152 -5.98 -19.15 31.94
CA LYS A 152 -7.08 -18.69 31.09
C LYS A 152 -6.65 -17.49 30.25
N GLU A 153 -5.80 -16.63 30.77
CA GLU A 153 -5.22 -15.52 30.00
C GLU A 153 -4.41 -16.02 28.80
N LEU A 154 -3.57 -17.04 28.98
CA LEU A 154 -2.79 -17.63 27.89
C LEU A 154 -3.69 -18.28 26.83
N GLU A 155 -4.73 -19.04 27.24
CA GLU A 155 -5.71 -19.61 26.31
C GLU A 155 -6.43 -18.51 25.48
N LEU A 156 -6.79 -17.39 26.12
CA LEU A 156 -7.47 -16.28 25.45
C LEU A 156 -6.55 -15.48 24.53
N GLU A 157 -5.27 -15.32 24.89
CA GLU A 157 -4.28 -14.69 24.00
C GLU A 157 -4.02 -15.58 22.77
N ASP A 158 -3.95 -16.91 22.89
CA ASP A 158 -3.90 -17.83 21.76
C ASP A 158 -5.16 -17.70 20.86
N PHE A 159 -6.34 -17.60 21.50
CA PHE A 159 -7.59 -17.36 20.77
C PHE A 159 -7.55 -16.05 19.99
N ILE A 160 -7.03 -14.99 20.59
CA ILE A 160 -6.83 -13.68 19.96
C ILE A 160 -5.89 -13.79 18.77
N ASP A 161 -4.78 -14.51 18.89
CA ASP A 161 -3.81 -14.63 17.81
C ASP A 161 -4.39 -15.33 16.57
N TYR A 162 -5.14 -16.42 16.74
CA TYR A 162 -5.86 -17.05 15.64
C TYR A 162 -6.95 -16.15 15.07
N SER A 163 -7.68 -15.43 15.91
CA SER A 163 -8.71 -14.48 15.48
C SER A 163 -8.15 -13.35 14.63
N LYS A 164 -6.99 -12.81 14.98
CA LYS A 164 -6.27 -11.79 14.19
C LYS A 164 -5.92 -12.31 12.78
N MET A 165 -5.46 -13.57 12.68
CA MET A 165 -5.16 -14.21 11.41
C MET A 165 -6.42 -14.37 10.56
N ILE A 166 -7.53 -14.84 11.16
CA ILE A 166 -8.81 -15.01 10.46
C ILE A 166 -9.35 -13.69 9.95
N LEU A 167 -9.36 -12.64 10.77
CA LEU A 167 -9.76 -11.30 10.34
C LEU A 167 -8.92 -10.80 9.18
N GLY A 168 -7.61 -11.03 9.22
CA GLY A 168 -6.69 -10.71 8.13
C GLY A 168 -7.00 -11.49 6.84
N LEU A 169 -7.31 -12.79 6.92
CA LEU A 169 -7.70 -13.64 5.79
C LEU A 169 -9.04 -13.21 5.17
N LEU A 170 -9.98 -12.76 6.01
CA LEU A 170 -11.26 -12.21 5.57
C LEU A 170 -11.14 -10.79 4.97
N GLY A 171 -9.91 -10.22 4.91
CA GLY A 171 -9.63 -8.91 4.34
C GLY A 171 -9.62 -7.76 5.36
N TYR A 172 -9.91 -8.02 6.63
CA TYR A 172 -9.95 -6.99 7.68
C TYR A 172 -8.62 -6.89 8.41
N LYS A 173 -7.82 -5.90 8.04
CA LYS A 173 -6.47 -5.68 8.58
C LYS A 173 -6.48 -4.89 9.91
N ILE A 174 -7.51 -5.03 10.74
CA ILE A 174 -7.70 -4.29 11.99
C ILE A 174 -6.47 -4.41 12.91
N PHE A 175 -5.91 -5.62 13.01
CA PHE A 175 -4.81 -5.95 13.92
C PHE A 175 -3.45 -6.10 13.23
N VAL A 176 -3.37 -5.78 11.94
CA VAL A 176 -2.10 -5.86 11.20
C VAL A 176 -1.36 -4.53 11.40
N PRO A 177 -0.22 -4.48 12.10
CA PRO A 177 0.50 -3.23 12.29
C PRO A 177 0.96 -2.65 10.95
N LEU A 178 0.99 -1.31 10.84
CA LEU A 178 1.51 -0.63 9.64
C LEU A 178 2.98 -0.97 9.40
N ILE A 179 3.71 -1.19 10.48
CA ILE A 179 5.12 -1.54 10.49
C ILE A 179 5.30 -2.79 11.33
N LYS A 180 5.95 -3.81 10.78
CA LYS A 180 6.34 -4.99 11.54
C LYS A 180 7.46 -4.63 12.51
N ARG A 181 7.43 -5.20 13.71
CA ARG A 181 8.54 -5.06 14.68
C ARG A 181 9.76 -5.80 14.14
N GLU A 182 10.95 -5.25 14.36
CA GLU A 182 12.24 -5.81 13.88
C GLU A 182 12.48 -7.28 14.33
N SER A 183 11.81 -7.73 15.39
CA SER A 183 11.87 -9.11 15.90
C SER A 183 11.21 -10.16 15.01
N ASP A 184 10.33 -9.75 14.08
CA ASP A 184 9.42 -10.70 13.41
C ASP A 184 9.93 -11.23 12.05
N ASN A 185 10.99 -10.68 11.48
CA ASN A 185 11.61 -11.20 10.25
C ASN A 185 13.07 -10.75 10.11
N LYS A 186 14.01 -11.71 10.21
CA LYS A 186 15.43 -11.49 9.89
C LYS A 186 15.72 -11.37 8.38
N ASP A 187 14.75 -11.60 7.50
CA ASP A 187 14.99 -11.81 6.07
C ASP A 187 14.45 -10.71 5.14
N GLN A 188 13.90 -9.61 5.66
CA GLN A 188 13.49 -8.47 4.81
C GLN A 188 13.78 -7.15 5.54
N GLU A 189 14.88 -6.51 5.20
CA GLU A 189 15.14 -5.10 5.55
C GLU A 189 14.09 -4.23 4.87
N GLU A 190 13.13 -3.74 5.66
CA GLU A 190 12.18 -2.74 5.19
C GLU A 190 12.94 -1.43 4.93
N LEU A 191 12.87 -0.95 3.69
CA LEU A 191 13.62 0.22 3.24
C LEU A 191 13.18 1.49 3.97
N MET A 192 14.10 2.10 4.72
CA MET A 192 13.92 3.39 5.38
C MET A 192 14.30 4.53 4.45
N LEU A 193 13.41 5.51 4.33
CA LEU A 193 13.55 6.68 3.47
C LEU A 193 13.38 7.96 4.28
N TYR A 194 14.05 9.02 3.84
CA TYR A 194 14.14 10.29 4.54
C TYR A 194 13.88 11.46 3.60
N ILE A 195 13.24 12.51 4.10
CA ILE A 195 13.25 13.83 3.46
C ILE A 195 14.19 14.73 4.25
N PHE A 196 15.09 15.41 3.54
CA PHE A 196 16.07 16.31 4.13
C PHE A 196 15.74 17.77 3.80
N ASN A 197 15.98 18.66 4.78
CA ASN A 197 16.04 20.10 4.57
C ASN A 197 17.40 20.60 5.09
N LYS A 198 18.24 21.16 4.20
CA LYS A 198 19.61 21.64 4.55
C LYS A 198 20.39 20.64 5.42
N LYS A 199 20.44 19.38 5.01
CA LYS A 199 21.10 18.24 5.70
C LYS A 199 20.43 17.75 7.00
N GLN A 200 19.31 18.36 7.43
CA GLN A 200 18.53 17.84 8.57
C GLN A 200 17.39 16.95 8.07
N VAL A 201 17.21 15.81 8.71
CA VAL A 201 16.04 14.93 8.47
C VAL A 201 14.80 15.65 9.01
N ILE A 202 13.83 15.91 8.14
CA ILE A 202 12.53 16.48 8.51
C ILE A 202 11.41 15.44 8.55
N ALA A 203 11.52 14.37 7.78
CA ALA A 203 10.55 13.29 7.80
C ALA A 203 11.22 11.94 7.53
N GLN A 204 10.59 10.90 8.03
CA GLN A 204 10.98 9.51 7.84
C GLN A 204 9.81 8.73 7.26
N CYS A 205 10.10 7.82 6.35
CA CYS A 205 9.12 6.97 5.72
C CYS A 205 9.66 5.55 5.59
N LYS A 206 8.80 4.55 5.76
CA LYS A 206 9.14 3.15 5.56
C LYS A 206 8.39 2.61 4.36
N ARG A 207 9.11 2.01 3.38
CA ARG A 207 8.48 1.29 2.27
C ARG A 207 8.02 -0.06 2.79
N THR A 208 6.74 -0.35 2.67
CA THR A 208 6.12 -1.62 3.07
C THR A 208 5.43 -2.29 1.88
N ARG A 209 4.97 -3.52 2.04
CA ARG A 209 4.16 -4.21 1.01
C ARG A 209 2.83 -3.53 0.71
N GLU A 210 2.36 -2.67 1.61
CA GLU A 210 1.07 -1.98 1.48
C GLU A 210 1.21 -0.54 0.98
N GLY A 211 2.43 -0.04 0.87
CA GLY A 211 2.73 1.33 0.47
C GLY A 211 3.81 1.98 1.31
N PHE A 212 3.68 3.27 1.52
CA PHE A 212 4.66 4.13 2.16
C PHE A 212 4.12 4.63 3.51
N VAL A 213 4.74 4.23 4.61
CA VAL A 213 4.33 4.63 5.96
C VAL A 213 5.17 5.81 6.41
N VAL A 214 4.58 7.00 6.47
CA VAL A 214 5.20 8.19 7.09
C VAL A 214 5.20 8.01 8.59
N LEU A 215 6.39 8.07 9.21
CA LEU A 215 6.58 7.73 10.61
C LEU A 215 6.23 8.89 11.53
N LYS A 216 5.74 8.54 12.71
CA LYS A 216 5.61 9.48 13.83
C LYS A 216 6.94 10.20 14.10
N GLY A 217 6.86 11.47 14.53
CA GLY A 217 8.03 12.34 14.67
C GLY A 217 8.38 13.11 13.40
N SER A 218 7.81 12.77 12.23
CA SER A 218 7.98 13.54 11.00
C SER A 218 7.39 14.94 11.14
N LYS A 219 8.10 15.95 10.62
CA LYS A 219 7.66 17.33 10.57
C LYS A 219 6.81 17.54 9.32
N ILE A 220 5.55 17.88 9.53
CA ILE A 220 4.56 18.09 8.47
C ILE A 220 4.44 19.59 8.18
N SER A 221 4.58 19.96 6.92
CA SER A 221 4.32 21.32 6.47
C SER A 221 2.82 21.59 6.48
N MET A 222 2.39 22.68 7.09
CA MET A 222 0.98 23.11 7.12
C MET A 222 0.72 24.27 6.16
N LYS A 223 1.59 24.47 5.16
CA LYS A 223 1.43 25.55 4.19
C LYS A 223 0.26 25.24 3.26
N ASN A 224 -0.67 26.18 3.15
CA ASN A 224 -1.81 26.07 2.24
C ASN A 224 -1.34 26.34 0.80
N ASN A 225 -0.87 25.31 0.11
CA ASN A 225 -0.39 25.42 -1.26
C ASN A 225 -1.52 25.03 -2.24
N LYS A 226 -1.73 25.85 -3.29
CA LYS A 226 -2.76 25.58 -4.32
C LYS A 226 -2.52 24.27 -5.09
N SER A 227 -1.27 23.79 -5.14
CA SER A 227 -0.91 22.53 -5.80
C SER A 227 -1.16 21.27 -4.98
N LEU A 228 -1.61 21.41 -3.71
CA LEU A 228 -1.90 20.28 -2.84
C LEU A 228 -3.23 19.63 -3.24
N SER A 229 -3.26 18.30 -3.35
CA SER A 229 -4.48 17.56 -3.65
C SER A 229 -5.53 17.73 -2.54
N ASP A 230 -6.80 17.75 -2.91
CA ASP A 230 -7.89 17.92 -1.94
C ASP A 230 -7.96 16.74 -0.95
N THR A 231 -7.60 15.55 -1.39
CA THR A 231 -7.48 14.37 -0.51
C THR A 231 -6.41 14.55 0.56
N THR A 232 -5.25 15.11 0.21
CA THR A 232 -4.18 15.37 1.19
C THR A 232 -4.55 16.50 2.12
N LYS A 233 -5.20 17.57 1.64
CA LYS A 233 -5.73 18.67 2.48
C LYS A 233 -6.70 18.15 3.53
N ALA A 234 -7.70 17.36 3.09
CA ALA A 234 -8.70 16.78 3.97
C ALA A 234 -8.05 15.89 5.05
N MET A 235 -7.07 15.07 4.65
CA MET A 235 -6.35 14.19 5.57
C MET A 235 -5.52 14.98 6.59
N GLN A 236 -4.75 15.99 6.17
CA GLN A 236 -3.98 16.85 7.09
C GLN A 236 -4.90 17.56 8.08
N LYS A 237 -6.02 18.14 7.59
CA LYS A 237 -7.02 18.80 8.43
C LYS A 237 -7.56 17.86 9.50
N LYS A 238 -7.94 16.64 9.11
CA LYS A 238 -8.42 15.61 10.03
C LYS A 238 -7.35 15.21 11.07
N CYS A 239 -6.10 15.03 10.64
CA CYS A 239 -5.00 14.70 11.55
C CYS A 239 -4.77 15.84 12.58
N VAL A 240 -5.02 17.10 12.22
CA VAL A 240 -4.97 18.22 13.17
C VAL A 240 -6.16 18.18 14.13
N GLU A 241 -7.36 17.95 13.64
CA GLU A 241 -8.58 17.85 14.45
C GLU A 241 -8.54 16.69 15.45
N ASN A 242 -7.88 15.58 15.08
CA ASN A 242 -7.69 14.40 15.94
C ASN A 242 -6.45 14.49 16.85
N GLU A 243 -5.72 15.59 16.84
CA GLU A 243 -4.43 15.75 17.54
C GLU A 243 -3.33 14.78 17.08
N ASP A 244 -3.49 14.16 15.90
CA ASP A 244 -2.46 13.32 15.27
C ASP A 244 -1.29 14.14 14.73
N ILE A 245 -1.51 15.44 14.44
CA ILE A 245 -0.49 16.44 14.15
C ILE A 245 -0.56 17.55 15.20
N VAL A 246 0.47 17.66 16.02
CA VAL A 246 0.59 18.70 17.06
C VAL A 246 1.84 19.52 16.80
N ASN A 247 1.69 20.85 16.70
CA ASN A 247 2.79 21.78 16.40
C ASN A 247 3.58 21.39 15.13
N GLY A 248 2.90 20.85 14.13
CA GLY A 248 3.50 20.39 12.88
C GLY A 248 4.31 19.10 13.01
N ILE A 249 4.18 18.36 14.11
CA ILE A 249 4.83 17.07 14.34
C ILE A 249 3.77 15.96 14.32
N LEU A 250 3.99 14.96 13.49
CA LEU A 250 3.15 13.77 13.39
C LEU A 250 3.29 12.89 14.64
N LYS A 251 2.19 12.50 15.26
CA LYS A 251 2.14 11.69 16.49
C LYS A 251 1.87 10.21 16.25
N ILE A 252 1.33 9.87 15.09
CA ILE A 252 1.01 8.49 14.66
C ILE A 252 1.71 8.15 13.35
N ASP A 253 1.78 6.88 13.01
CA ASP A 253 2.27 6.42 11.71
C ASP A 253 1.12 6.49 10.69
N ILE A 254 1.37 7.00 9.48
CA ILE A 254 0.35 7.18 8.45
C ILE A 254 0.74 6.45 7.16
N LEU A 255 -0.13 5.54 6.69
CA LEU A 255 0.02 4.84 5.42
C LEU A 255 -0.42 5.71 4.24
N ARG A 256 0.41 5.75 3.21
CA ARG A 256 0.13 6.35 1.90
C ARG A 256 0.41 5.33 0.80
N ASN A 257 -0.41 5.32 -0.24
CA ASN A 257 -0.35 4.32 -1.32
C ASN A 257 0.77 4.57 -2.34
N SER A 258 1.43 5.72 -2.33
CA SER A 258 2.54 6.00 -3.24
C SER A 258 3.59 6.90 -2.59
N PRO A 259 4.85 6.89 -3.08
CA PRO A 259 5.90 7.77 -2.57
C PRO A 259 5.55 9.24 -2.76
N SER A 260 4.87 9.60 -3.86
CA SER A 260 4.44 10.98 -4.11
C SER A 260 3.34 11.42 -3.15
N ALA A 261 2.35 10.56 -2.85
CA ALA A 261 1.33 10.87 -1.86
C ALA A 261 1.91 11.01 -0.45
N ALA A 262 2.94 10.21 -0.10
CA ALA A 262 3.65 10.34 1.16
C ALA A 262 4.46 11.65 1.25
N ALA A 263 5.15 12.03 0.17
CA ALA A 263 5.91 13.28 0.11
C ALA A 263 4.99 14.50 0.11
N GLU A 264 3.87 14.45 -0.62
CA GLU A 264 2.85 15.49 -0.65
C GLU A 264 2.26 15.74 0.75
N PHE A 265 1.96 14.67 1.49
CA PHE A 265 1.47 14.75 2.86
C PHE A 265 2.46 15.45 3.80
N VAL A 266 3.77 15.21 3.62
CA VAL A 266 4.82 15.82 4.44
C VAL A 266 5.09 17.28 4.06
N LEU A 267 5.22 17.57 2.76
CA LEU A 267 5.71 18.83 2.23
C LEU A 267 4.63 19.86 1.92
N SER A 268 3.36 19.44 1.87
CA SER A 268 2.21 20.25 1.44
C SER A 268 2.40 20.85 0.04
N SER A 269 3.02 20.10 -0.86
CA SER A 269 3.26 20.49 -2.25
C SER A 269 3.30 19.28 -3.15
N SER A 270 2.84 19.44 -4.40
CA SER A 270 2.96 18.39 -5.41
C SER A 270 4.43 18.21 -5.78
N VAL A 271 4.97 17.03 -5.54
CA VAL A 271 6.38 16.68 -5.77
C VAL A 271 6.49 15.24 -6.29
N ASN A 272 7.56 14.95 -7.03
CA ASN A 272 7.90 13.58 -7.36
C ASN A 272 8.48 12.88 -6.11
N GLY A 273 7.68 12.02 -5.50
CA GLY A 273 8.10 11.31 -4.28
C GLY A 273 9.30 10.40 -4.48
N LYS A 274 9.50 9.85 -5.69
CA LYS A 274 10.65 8.98 -5.98
C LYS A 274 11.99 9.74 -5.93
N ASP A 275 11.99 11.04 -6.21
CA ASP A 275 13.20 11.87 -6.18
C ASP A 275 13.43 12.49 -4.80
N VAL A 276 12.35 12.73 -4.05
CA VAL A 276 12.40 13.43 -2.76
C VAL A 276 12.73 12.50 -1.60
N TRP A 277 12.20 11.28 -1.61
CA TRP A 277 12.53 10.26 -0.61
C TRP A 277 13.91 9.65 -0.91
N LYS A 278 14.81 9.71 0.07
CA LYS A 278 16.21 9.29 -0.06
C LYS A 278 16.62 8.38 1.09
N THR A 279 17.58 7.50 0.85
CA THR A 279 18.26 6.76 1.91
C THR A 279 19.11 7.69 2.78
N LYS A 280 19.70 7.18 3.87
CA LYS A 280 20.65 7.94 4.68
C LYS A 280 21.87 8.38 3.88
N GLU A 281 22.28 7.57 2.90
CA GLU A 281 23.41 7.80 2.00
C GLU A 281 23.07 8.80 0.87
N GLY A 282 21.82 9.27 0.81
CA GLY A 282 21.37 10.28 -0.15
C GLY A 282 20.86 9.72 -1.49
N LEU A 283 20.81 8.39 -1.66
CA LEU A 283 20.24 7.77 -2.86
C LEU A 283 18.73 7.95 -2.88
N SER A 284 18.19 8.42 -3.99
CA SER A 284 16.75 8.54 -4.19
C SER A 284 16.10 7.16 -4.40
N LEU A 285 14.77 7.10 -4.26
CA LEU A 285 14.03 5.86 -4.54
C LEU A 285 14.18 5.45 -6.02
N ASN A 286 14.29 6.40 -6.95
CA ASN A 286 14.62 6.13 -8.34
C ASN A 286 16.00 5.45 -8.49
N ASP A 287 17.03 5.97 -7.82
CA ASP A 287 18.38 5.39 -7.85
C ASP A 287 18.41 3.95 -7.34
N LEU A 288 17.58 3.65 -6.34
CA LEU A 288 17.47 2.29 -5.76
C LEU A 288 16.76 1.33 -6.73
N GLU A 289 15.64 1.75 -7.30
CA GLU A 289 14.89 0.94 -8.27
C GLU A 289 15.77 0.62 -9.49
N GLU A 290 16.54 1.60 -9.99
CA GLU A 290 17.51 1.36 -11.07
C GLU A 290 18.56 0.31 -10.68
N LYS A 291 19.11 0.35 -9.45
CA LYS A 291 20.09 -0.63 -8.98
C LYS A 291 19.50 -2.02 -8.76
N GLU A 292 18.26 -2.13 -8.28
CA GLU A 292 17.58 -3.42 -8.08
C GLU A 292 17.29 -4.13 -9.41
N PHE A 293 16.93 -3.39 -10.46
CA PHE A 293 16.56 -3.94 -11.76
C PHE A 293 17.78 -4.15 -12.69
N ALA A 294 18.86 -3.40 -12.54
CA ALA A 294 20.05 -3.54 -13.38
C ALA A 294 20.65 -4.98 -13.45
N PRO A 295 20.73 -5.77 -12.34
CA PRO A 295 21.22 -7.15 -12.40
C PRO A 295 20.26 -8.12 -13.09
N LEU A 296 18.93 -7.89 -12.97
CA LEU A 296 17.89 -8.70 -13.61
C LEU A 296 17.93 -8.49 -15.13
N ILE A 297 18.10 -7.23 -15.55
CA ILE A 297 18.25 -6.84 -16.95
C ILE A 297 19.48 -7.51 -17.58
N LYS A 298 20.63 -7.51 -16.90
CA LYS A 298 21.85 -8.19 -17.37
C LYS A 298 21.68 -9.71 -17.50
N LYS A 299 20.86 -10.35 -16.66
CA LYS A 299 20.63 -11.80 -16.66
C LYS A 299 19.64 -12.23 -17.74
N GLU A 300 18.65 -11.41 -18.07
CA GLU A 300 17.69 -11.66 -19.15
C GLU A 300 18.25 -11.36 -20.52
N LEU A 301 19.11 -10.33 -20.66
CA LEU A 301 19.83 -10.03 -21.91
C LEU A 301 20.74 -11.19 -22.37
N ASN A 302 21.25 -12.01 -21.43
CA ASN A 302 22.09 -13.16 -21.75
C ASN A 302 21.32 -14.44 -22.11
N ASN A 303 19.99 -14.49 -21.97
CA ASN A 303 19.20 -15.73 -22.11
C ASN A 303 18.20 -15.78 -23.26
N LYS A 304 18.11 -14.77 -24.13
CA LYS A 304 17.19 -14.80 -25.28
C LYS A 304 17.82 -14.24 -26.55
N GLU A 305 18.37 -15.10 -27.38
CA GLU A 305 18.39 -14.93 -28.84
C GLU A 305 16.95 -15.16 -29.35
N GLN A 306 16.13 -14.13 -29.36
CA GLN A 306 14.87 -14.07 -30.14
C GLN A 306 14.68 -12.63 -30.63
N ASP A 307 14.36 -12.48 -31.93
CA ASP A 307 14.16 -11.27 -32.72
C ASP A 307 13.89 -9.98 -31.93
N GLU A 308 14.95 -9.29 -31.57
CA GLU A 308 14.87 -8.09 -30.76
C GLU A 308 14.63 -6.87 -31.64
N LEU A 309 13.48 -6.21 -31.45
CA LEU A 309 13.13 -5.03 -32.21
C LEU A 309 14.06 -3.85 -31.84
N ILE A 310 15.02 -3.56 -32.72
CA ILE A 310 15.89 -2.38 -32.61
C ILE A 310 15.26 -1.21 -33.36
N LEU A 311 15.10 -0.12 -32.66
CA LEU A 311 14.55 1.13 -33.15
C LEU A 311 15.67 2.16 -33.28
N TYR A 312 15.53 3.04 -34.25
CA TYR A 312 16.51 4.08 -34.58
C TYR A 312 15.88 5.45 -34.48
N ILE A 313 16.61 6.42 -33.97
CA ILE A 313 16.22 7.82 -33.98
C ILE A 313 17.32 8.64 -34.70
N SER A 314 16.91 9.55 -35.55
CA SER A 314 17.82 10.49 -36.17
C SER A 314 17.11 11.85 -36.30
N SER A 315 17.68 12.87 -35.68
CA SER A 315 17.10 14.22 -35.73
C SER A 315 18.20 15.28 -35.85
N LYS A 316 18.03 16.21 -36.77
CA LYS A 316 18.95 17.32 -36.95
C LYS A 316 18.36 18.58 -36.31
N ARG A 317 19.10 19.18 -35.38
CA ARG A 317 18.72 20.48 -34.80
C ARG A 317 18.99 21.60 -35.78
N LYS A 318 18.17 22.63 -35.76
CA LYS A 318 18.38 23.82 -36.61
C LYS A 318 19.72 24.49 -36.24
N GLY A 319 20.65 24.56 -37.19
CA GLY A 319 22.00 25.09 -36.98
C GLY A 319 23.07 24.06 -36.57
N ALA A 320 22.73 22.80 -36.41
CA ALA A 320 23.72 21.75 -36.15
C ALA A 320 24.32 21.23 -37.49
N ASP A 321 25.60 20.87 -37.50
CA ASP A 321 26.26 20.34 -38.72
C ASP A 321 25.81 18.91 -39.03
N LYS A 322 25.65 18.07 -37.98
CA LYS A 322 25.27 16.64 -38.08
C LYS A 322 24.00 16.34 -37.32
N PRO A 323 23.23 15.31 -37.73
CA PRO A 323 22.09 14.84 -36.95
C PRO A 323 22.56 14.05 -35.75
N THR A 324 21.86 14.20 -34.61
CA THR A 324 21.97 13.31 -33.44
C THR A 324 21.30 11.98 -33.77
N LYS A 325 22.00 10.86 -33.57
CA LYS A 325 21.54 9.51 -33.89
C LYS A 325 21.58 8.63 -32.63
N GLY A 326 20.53 7.86 -32.38
CA GLY A 326 20.48 6.91 -31.29
C GLY A 326 19.84 5.59 -31.72
N GLN A 327 20.15 4.55 -30.97
CA GLN A 327 19.56 3.23 -31.11
C GLN A 327 18.87 2.88 -29.80
N CYS A 328 17.71 2.24 -29.92
CA CYS A 328 16.94 1.84 -28.77
C CYS A 328 16.34 0.44 -29.01
N LYS A 329 16.34 -0.39 -27.98
CA LYS A 329 15.74 -1.70 -27.99
C LYS A 329 14.45 -1.66 -27.18
N ARG A 330 13.33 -2.15 -27.76
CA ARG A 330 12.08 -2.33 -27.03
C ARG A 330 12.18 -3.62 -26.23
N THR A 331 11.93 -3.56 -24.93
CA THR A 331 11.91 -4.71 -24.02
C THR A 331 10.57 -4.76 -23.25
N ASN A 332 10.30 -5.85 -22.56
CA ASN A 332 9.12 -5.97 -21.69
C ASN A 332 9.15 -4.98 -20.52
N GLU A 333 10.32 -4.45 -20.15
CA GLU A 333 10.51 -3.51 -19.03
C GLU A 333 10.55 -2.05 -19.46
N GLY A 334 10.63 -1.78 -20.77
CA GLY A 334 10.71 -0.42 -21.30
C GLY A 334 11.59 -0.30 -22.54
N PHE A 335 12.32 0.79 -22.62
CA PHE A 335 13.12 1.18 -23.80
C PHE A 335 14.58 1.34 -23.39
N VAL A 336 15.44 0.48 -23.90
CA VAL A 336 16.89 0.50 -23.65
C VAL A 336 17.59 1.29 -24.73
N VAL A 337 18.11 2.48 -24.41
CA VAL A 337 19.01 3.22 -25.30
C VAL A 337 20.37 2.57 -25.27
N LEU A 338 20.85 2.13 -26.43
CA LEU A 338 22.06 1.32 -26.55
C LEU A 338 23.32 2.18 -26.48
N ALA A 339 24.37 1.60 -25.92
CA ALA A 339 25.74 2.14 -25.97
C ALA A 339 26.13 2.49 -27.41
N GLY A 340 26.92 3.55 -27.59
CA GLY A 340 27.27 4.10 -28.89
C GLY A 340 26.22 5.08 -29.47
N SER A 341 25.07 5.28 -28.82
CA SER A 341 24.12 6.33 -29.18
C SER A 341 24.71 7.71 -28.93
N MET A 342 24.52 8.63 -29.89
CA MET A 342 24.85 10.05 -29.72
C MET A 342 23.81 10.70 -28.80
N ILE A 343 24.27 11.43 -27.82
CA ILE A 343 23.42 12.14 -26.85
C ILE A 343 23.60 13.64 -27.07
N GLU A 344 22.52 14.35 -27.39
CA GLU A 344 22.56 15.81 -27.56
C GLU A 344 22.91 16.50 -26.23
N GLU A 345 24.02 17.19 -26.16
CA GLU A 345 24.49 17.86 -24.93
C GLU A 345 23.69 19.14 -24.63
N ASN A 346 23.17 19.82 -25.66
CA ASN A 346 22.44 21.04 -25.50
C ASN A 346 20.96 20.80 -25.22
N TYR A 347 20.43 21.49 -24.22
CA TYR A 347 19.02 21.41 -23.84
C TYR A 347 18.17 22.51 -24.52
N THR A 348 16.90 22.22 -24.74
CA THR A 348 15.89 23.24 -25.03
C THR A 348 15.11 23.58 -23.76
N GLU A 349 14.37 24.68 -23.74
CA GLU A 349 13.49 25.04 -22.62
C GLU A 349 12.45 23.95 -22.34
N SER A 350 12.02 23.22 -23.36
CA SER A 350 11.06 22.13 -23.25
C SER A 350 11.65 20.83 -22.66
N THR A 351 12.97 20.72 -22.46
CA THR A 351 13.58 19.51 -21.91
C THR A 351 13.14 19.29 -20.47
N PRO A 352 12.56 18.13 -20.11
CA PRO A 352 12.18 17.85 -18.73
C PRO A 352 13.38 17.94 -17.79
N ASN A 353 13.17 18.51 -16.59
CA ASN A 353 14.23 18.65 -15.59
C ASN A 353 14.87 17.31 -15.19
N SER A 354 14.07 16.24 -15.12
CA SER A 354 14.56 14.88 -14.86
C SER A 354 15.56 14.41 -15.91
N VAL A 355 15.33 14.74 -17.20
CA VAL A 355 16.25 14.39 -18.29
C VAL A 355 17.57 15.18 -18.16
N ARG A 356 17.49 16.45 -17.80
CA ARG A 356 18.69 17.30 -17.62
C ARG A 356 19.58 16.75 -16.50
N LEU A 357 19.01 16.54 -15.33
CA LEU A 357 19.71 16.00 -14.17
C LEU A 357 20.31 14.61 -14.43
N LEU A 358 19.58 13.77 -15.15
CA LEU A 358 20.06 12.44 -15.51
C LEU A 358 21.27 12.49 -16.44
N LYS A 359 21.26 13.37 -17.45
CA LYS A 359 22.40 13.57 -18.34
C LYS A 359 23.60 14.13 -17.62
N GLU A 360 23.42 15.16 -16.79
CA GLU A 360 24.50 15.73 -15.97
C GLU A 360 25.19 14.66 -15.12
N LYS A 361 24.38 13.82 -14.46
CA LYS A 361 24.87 12.68 -13.68
C LYS A 361 25.68 11.68 -14.52
N TYR A 362 25.19 11.35 -15.73
CA TYR A 362 25.88 10.39 -16.59
C TYR A 362 27.16 10.97 -17.22
N ILE A 363 27.23 12.28 -17.44
CA ILE A 363 28.46 12.98 -17.84
C ILE A 363 29.47 12.98 -16.67
N GLU A 364 29.03 13.32 -15.46
CA GLU A 364 29.88 13.30 -14.26
C GLU A 364 30.45 11.93 -13.95
N ASN A 365 29.70 10.87 -14.22
CA ASN A 365 30.11 9.47 -14.00
C ASN A 365 30.92 8.87 -15.16
N ASN A 366 31.24 9.63 -16.21
CA ASN A 366 31.86 9.13 -17.44
C ASN A 366 31.05 8.06 -18.20
N GLU A 367 29.72 8.04 -18.01
CA GLU A 367 28.81 7.18 -18.74
C GLU A 367 28.36 7.80 -20.07
N ILE A 368 28.58 9.11 -20.25
CA ILE A 368 28.53 9.85 -21.52
C ILE A 368 29.88 10.55 -21.69
N ILE A 369 30.61 10.18 -22.76
CA ILE A 369 31.92 10.75 -23.09
C ILE A 369 31.82 11.32 -24.51
N ASP A 370 32.22 12.57 -24.70
CA ASP A 370 32.15 13.28 -26.00
C ASP A 370 30.81 13.15 -26.70
N GLY A 371 29.72 13.22 -25.93
CA GLY A 371 28.36 13.06 -26.43
C GLY A 371 27.99 11.65 -26.86
N ILE A 372 28.75 10.63 -26.51
CA ILE A 372 28.49 9.21 -26.81
C ILE A 372 28.19 8.44 -25.53
N LEU A 373 27.06 7.74 -25.52
CA LEU A 373 26.67 6.85 -24.42
C LEU A 373 27.58 5.62 -24.35
N GLN A 374 28.19 5.35 -23.20
CA GLN A 374 29.17 4.27 -23.02
C GLN A 374 28.53 2.94 -22.61
N GLU A 375 27.34 2.98 -21.98
CA GLU A 375 26.64 1.79 -21.50
C GLU A 375 25.14 1.89 -21.85
N ASP A 376 24.48 0.74 -21.97
CA ASP A 376 23.05 0.66 -22.22
C ASP A 376 22.25 1.26 -21.06
N LYS A 377 21.22 2.06 -21.34
CA LYS A 377 20.38 2.72 -20.33
C LYS A 377 18.89 2.48 -20.57
N LEU A 378 18.21 2.00 -19.54
CA LEU A 378 16.77 1.70 -19.57
C LEU A 378 15.94 2.94 -19.24
N PHE A 379 14.87 3.13 -20.00
CA PHE A 379 13.87 4.19 -19.83
C PHE A 379 12.45 3.60 -19.79
N SER A 380 11.61 4.17 -18.95
CA SER A 380 10.22 3.69 -18.74
C SER A 380 9.27 3.96 -19.91
N SER A 381 9.66 4.82 -20.87
CA SER A 381 8.81 5.15 -22.00
C SER A 381 9.63 5.56 -23.24
N PRO A 382 9.06 5.38 -24.45
CA PRO A 382 9.74 5.80 -25.71
C PRO A 382 9.99 7.30 -25.78
N SER A 383 9.10 8.10 -25.17
CA SER A 383 9.25 9.56 -25.14
C SER A 383 10.35 10.00 -24.19
N TYR A 384 10.52 9.30 -23.05
CA TYR A 384 11.60 9.60 -22.12
C TYR A 384 12.96 9.21 -22.72
N ALA A 385 13.07 8.04 -23.35
CA ALA A 385 14.25 7.63 -24.11
C ALA A 385 14.60 8.62 -25.25
N ALA A 386 13.63 9.05 -26.03
CA ALA A 386 13.83 10.03 -27.10
C ALA A 386 14.25 11.41 -26.57
N SER A 387 13.67 11.86 -25.47
CA SER A 387 14.03 13.13 -24.82
C SER A 387 15.45 13.09 -24.25
N PHE A 388 15.86 11.93 -23.71
CA PHE A 388 17.23 11.71 -23.27
C PHE A 388 18.23 11.81 -24.43
N VAL A 389 17.97 11.17 -25.57
CA VAL A 389 18.83 11.24 -26.74
C VAL A 389 18.88 12.65 -27.33
N LEU A 390 17.75 13.30 -27.55
CA LEU A 390 17.62 14.52 -28.35
C LEU A 390 17.65 15.83 -27.52
N GLY A 391 17.66 15.80 -26.19
CA GLY A 391 17.74 16.99 -25.35
C GLY A 391 16.50 17.92 -25.46
N ARG A 392 15.31 17.39 -25.74
CA ARG A 392 14.06 18.14 -25.83
C ARG A 392 12.85 17.25 -25.54
N SER A 393 11.73 17.85 -25.12
CA SER A 393 10.46 17.13 -24.98
C SER A 393 9.92 16.73 -26.34
N ILE A 394 9.57 15.44 -26.52
CA ILE A 394 9.17 14.93 -27.84
C ILE A 394 8.33 13.65 -27.75
N ASN A 395 7.49 13.42 -28.77
CA ASN A 395 6.75 12.17 -28.90
C ASN A 395 7.66 11.04 -29.42
N GLY A 396 8.12 10.17 -28.51
CA GLY A 396 9.00 9.06 -28.86
C GLY A 396 8.34 8.01 -29.75
N LYS A 397 7.01 7.81 -29.67
CA LYS A 397 6.31 6.82 -30.51
C LYS A 397 6.39 7.13 -32.02
N GLU A 398 6.50 8.40 -32.37
CA GLU A 398 6.62 8.82 -33.78
C GLU A 398 8.07 8.83 -34.28
N LEU A 399 9.04 9.08 -33.39
CA LEU A 399 10.43 9.28 -33.78
C LEU A 399 11.29 8.02 -33.74
N TRP A 400 11.02 7.09 -32.86
CA TRP A 400 11.65 5.79 -32.89
C TRP A 400 11.10 4.98 -34.05
N LYS A 401 11.96 4.59 -34.99
CA LYS A 401 11.60 3.90 -36.22
C LYS A 401 12.41 2.62 -36.41
N THR A 402 11.82 1.65 -37.05
CA THR A 402 12.55 0.47 -37.51
C THR A 402 13.54 0.84 -38.61
N LYS A 403 14.38 -0.09 -39.01
CA LYS A 403 15.33 0.09 -40.12
C LYS A 403 14.63 0.37 -41.47
N GLU A 404 13.38 -0.14 -41.59
CA GLU A 404 12.50 0.05 -42.76
C GLU A 404 11.73 1.39 -42.69
N GLY A 405 11.86 2.16 -41.62
CA GLY A 405 11.25 3.48 -41.45
C GLY A 405 9.87 3.50 -40.81
N LEU A 406 9.33 2.37 -40.37
CA LEU A 406 8.06 2.30 -39.62
C LEU A 406 8.24 2.89 -38.23
N SER A 407 7.35 3.76 -37.80
CA SER A 407 7.38 4.31 -36.44
C SER A 407 6.89 3.28 -35.41
N LEU A 408 7.23 3.48 -34.15
CA LEU A 408 6.71 2.65 -33.08
C LEU A 408 5.17 2.71 -33.01
N ASN A 409 4.60 3.87 -33.34
CA ASN A 409 3.14 4.05 -33.41
C ASN A 409 2.51 3.19 -34.52
N ASP A 410 3.16 3.12 -35.70
CA ASP A 410 2.70 2.29 -36.81
C ASP A 410 2.74 0.79 -36.48
N LEU A 411 3.76 0.36 -35.71
CA LEU A 411 3.90 -1.02 -35.25
C LEU A 411 2.80 -1.40 -34.24
N GLU A 412 2.55 -0.53 -33.24
CA GLU A 412 1.51 -0.77 -32.24
C GLU A 412 0.11 -0.83 -32.86
N THR A 413 -0.15 -0.04 -33.92
CA THR A 413 -1.42 -0.09 -34.64
C THR A 413 -1.60 -1.41 -35.39
N LYS A 414 -0.53 -1.94 -36.00
CA LYS A 414 -0.55 -3.23 -36.70
C LYS A 414 -0.64 -4.43 -35.76
N GLU A 415 -0.18 -4.32 -34.51
CA GLU A 415 -0.32 -5.38 -33.48
C GLU A 415 -1.76 -5.49 -32.94
N MET A 416 -2.61 -4.47 -33.17
CA MET A 416 -4.02 -4.41 -32.75
C MET A 416 -5.02 -4.83 -33.82
N GLU A 417 -4.59 -4.94 -35.09
CA GLU A 417 -5.37 -5.48 -36.21
C GLU A 417 -5.16 -7.01 -36.36
#